data_53b8165f0351d8fc71c162c18a0543f9
#
_entry.id   53b8165f0351d8fc71c162c18a0543f9
#
_cell.length_a   1.000
_cell.length_b   1.000
_cell.length_c   1.000
_cell.angle_alpha   90.00
_cell.angle_beta   90.00
_cell.angle_gamma   90.00
#
_symmetry.space_group_name_H-M   'P 1'
#
loop_
_entity.id
_entity.type
_entity.pdbx_description
1 polymer ?
#
loop_
_entity_poly.entity_id
_entity_poly.type
_entity_poly.pdbx_seq_one_letter_code
_entity_poly.pdbx_strand_id
1 'polypeptide(L)'
;MNVAEYEAMYRVEDSLWWYTGMRRIAQSLLDWRLQPGLRILDAGCGTGGNMRWLQRYGTVWGVDVANEAMPFCRRRGLTTVSLGSVLHLPYEDSSFDLVTSFDVLYHLGVSDDVAALGELRRVLRPGGAILVRVPAIERLRSEHDAAVHTRQRYSLDELRLKVERAGLHVERATYANSLVFPLAAASRLLTRRKNVPSGGHQHRSDVRPASPLVNTLFRWTLDTEAALLSRMSFPLGLSALVVATRPRTGTV
;
A
#
# COMPACT_ATOMS: atom_id res chain seq x y z
N MET A 1 4.06 -1.58 -13.58
CA MET A 1 3.73 -0.13 -13.67
C MET A 1 4.61 0.50 -14.74
N ASN A 2 4.10 1.46 -15.52
CA ASN A 2 4.88 2.14 -16.57
C ASN A 2 5.95 3.07 -15.97
N VAL A 3 7.10 3.26 -16.69
CA VAL A 3 8.21 4.12 -16.22
C VAL A 3 7.76 5.55 -15.89
N ALA A 4 6.88 6.12 -16.71
CA ALA A 4 6.33 7.45 -16.50
C ALA A 4 5.55 7.60 -15.18
N GLU A 5 4.95 6.52 -14.68
CA GLU A 5 4.24 6.51 -13.39
C GLU A 5 5.21 6.57 -12.20
N TYR A 6 6.39 5.92 -12.31
CA TYR A 6 7.43 6.05 -11.27
C TYR A 6 7.93 7.50 -11.14
N GLU A 7 8.18 8.17 -12.27
CA GLU A 7 8.59 9.58 -12.26
C GLU A 7 7.50 10.49 -11.68
N ALA A 8 6.24 10.28 -12.10
CA ALA A 8 5.11 11.05 -11.58
C ALA A 8 4.94 10.84 -10.06
N MET A 9 5.00 9.59 -9.60
CA MET A 9 4.93 9.23 -8.19
C MET A 9 6.07 9.87 -7.38
N TYR A 10 7.32 9.73 -7.84
CA TYR A 10 8.50 10.29 -7.18
C TYR A 10 8.40 11.80 -6.95
N ARG A 11 7.82 12.54 -7.90
CA ARG A 11 7.65 14.01 -7.81
C ARG A 11 6.66 14.44 -6.75
N VAL A 12 5.66 13.64 -6.44
CA VAL A 12 4.52 14.07 -5.60
C VAL A 12 4.35 13.29 -4.31
N GLU A 13 4.93 12.10 -4.17
CA GLU A 13 4.65 11.20 -3.04
C GLU A 13 5.08 11.74 -1.68
N ASP A 14 5.97 12.73 -1.65
CA ASP A 14 6.38 13.37 -0.39
C ASP A 14 5.42 14.47 0.07
N SER A 15 4.58 15.01 -0.83
CA SER A 15 3.77 16.20 -0.57
C SER A 15 2.29 16.06 -0.88
N LEU A 16 1.91 15.16 -1.80
CA LEU A 16 0.52 14.99 -2.20
C LEU A 16 -0.29 14.39 -1.04
N TRP A 17 -1.45 14.96 -0.80
CA TRP A 17 -2.38 14.62 0.29
C TRP A 17 -2.64 13.13 0.44
N TRP A 18 -2.78 12.41 -0.69
CA TRP A 18 -3.07 10.99 -0.67
C TRP A 18 -1.92 10.16 -0.05
N TYR A 19 -0.68 10.37 -0.49
CA TYR A 19 0.48 9.64 0.04
C TYR A 19 0.73 9.98 1.51
N THR A 20 0.71 11.27 1.84
CA THR A 20 0.95 11.73 3.23
C THR A 20 -0.17 11.28 4.16
N GLY A 21 -1.44 11.35 3.72
CA GLY A 21 -2.58 10.89 4.47
C GLY A 21 -2.59 9.37 4.67
N MET A 22 -2.25 8.59 3.62
CA MET A 22 -2.16 7.14 3.76
C MET A 22 -1.04 6.68 4.70
N ARG A 23 0.07 7.43 4.79
CA ARG A 23 1.11 7.19 5.82
C ARG A 23 0.59 7.50 7.23
N ARG A 24 -0.23 8.55 7.41
CA ARG A 24 -0.90 8.84 8.69
C ARG A 24 -1.86 7.73 9.09
N ILE A 25 -2.65 7.23 8.16
CA ILE A 25 -3.54 6.08 8.39
C ILE A 25 -2.72 4.84 8.76
N ALA A 26 -1.66 4.53 8.01
CA ALA A 26 -0.79 3.40 8.32
C ALA A 26 -0.15 3.54 9.72
N GLN A 27 0.29 4.75 10.08
CA GLN A 27 0.81 5.05 11.41
C GLN A 27 -0.24 4.78 12.49
N SER A 28 -1.47 5.28 12.34
CA SER A 28 -2.52 5.09 13.34
C SER A 28 -2.92 3.63 13.55
N LEU A 29 -2.83 2.81 12.49
CA LEU A 29 -3.10 1.38 12.57
C LEU A 29 -1.97 0.57 13.18
N LEU A 30 -0.74 1.06 13.09
CA LEU A 30 0.50 0.41 13.59
C LEU A 30 1.02 1.02 14.89
N ASP A 31 0.41 2.07 15.43
CA ASP A 31 0.94 2.88 16.54
C ASP A 31 1.44 2.05 17.72
N TRP A 32 0.71 0.99 18.08
CA TRP A 32 1.06 0.03 19.13
C TRP A 32 2.29 -0.86 18.82
N ARG A 33 2.79 -0.84 17.58
CA ARG A 33 3.98 -1.58 17.11
C ARG A 33 5.15 -0.68 16.73
N LEU A 34 4.89 0.59 16.43
CA LEU A 34 5.93 1.52 15.98
C LEU A 34 6.75 2.01 17.17
N GLN A 35 7.98 1.51 17.28
CA GLN A 35 8.96 1.90 18.27
C GLN A 35 10.34 2.04 17.61
N PRO A 36 11.29 2.76 18.23
CA PRO A 36 12.66 2.85 17.70
C PRO A 36 13.36 1.49 17.65
N GLY A 37 14.21 1.32 16.63
CA GLY A 37 15.09 0.16 16.54
C GLY A 37 14.53 -1.04 15.78
N LEU A 38 13.38 -0.91 15.12
CA LEU A 38 12.78 -1.98 14.32
C LEU A 38 13.61 -2.33 13.07
N ARG A 39 13.58 -3.59 12.69
CA ARG A 39 13.98 -4.07 11.36
C ARG A 39 12.72 -4.14 10.50
N ILE A 40 12.65 -3.32 9.46
CA ILE A 40 11.42 -3.11 8.67
C ILE A 40 11.68 -3.49 7.22
N LEU A 41 10.78 -4.25 6.61
CA LEU A 41 10.74 -4.50 5.17
C LEU A 41 9.57 -3.74 4.54
N ASP A 42 9.86 -2.95 3.51
CA ASP A 42 8.84 -2.39 2.61
C ASP A 42 8.83 -3.24 1.33
N ALA A 43 7.87 -4.14 1.23
CA ALA A 43 7.74 -5.10 0.14
C ALA A 43 6.89 -4.50 -0.99
N GLY A 44 7.55 -4.19 -2.12
CA GLY A 44 7.03 -3.36 -3.20
C GLY A 44 7.31 -1.89 -2.93
N CYS A 45 8.57 -1.55 -2.64
CA CYS A 45 8.97 -0.23 -2.15
C CYS A 45 8.84 0.90 -3.20
N GLY A 46 8.70 0.58 -4.49
CA GLY A 46 8.58 1.57 -5.57
C GLY A 46 9.71 2.58 -5.54
N THR A 47 9.36 3.86 -5.52
CA THR A 47 10.33 4.97 -5.50
C THR A 47 10.91 5.28 -4.11
N GLY A 48 10.58 4.49 -3.09
CA GLY A 48 11.16 4.54 -1.75
C GLY A 48 10.55 5.59 -0.79
N GLY A 49 9.44 6.22 -1.16
CA GLY A 49 8.82 7.24 -0.31
C GLY A 49 8.32 6.70 1.03
N ASN A 50 7.79 5.48 1.06
CA ASN A 50 7.38 4.83 2.31
C ASN A 50 8.60 4.37 3.13
N MET A 51 9.66 3.87 2.50
CA MET A 51 10.91 3.54 3.20
C MET A 51 11.44 4.76 3.96
N ARG A 52 11.49 5.93 3.31
CA ARG A 52 11.95 7.17 3.95
C ARG A 52 11.09 7.56 5.16
N TRP A 53 9.78 7.35 5.08
CA TRP A 53 8.88 7.57 6.22
C TRP A 53 9.14 6.57 7.34
N LEU A 54 9.36 5.30 7.02
CA LEU A 54 9.59 4.22 8.00
C LEU A 54 10.95 4.32 8.71
N GLN A 55 11.96 4.96 8.11
CA GLN A 55 13.30 5.13 8.72
C GLN A 55 13.28 5.80 10.09
N ARG A 56 12.22 6.55 10.43
CA ARG A 56 12.05 7.13 11.78
C ARG A 56 11.85 6.07 12.88
N TYR A 57 11.51 4.84 12.51
CA TYR A 57 11.23 3.75 13.44
C TYR A 57 12.32 2.68 13.46
N GLY A 58 13.28 2.75 12.55
CA GLY A 58 14.36 1.77 12.52
C GLY A 58 15.09 1.66 11.20
N THR A 59 15.76 0.53 11.00
CA THR A 59 16.44 0.23 9.73
C THR A 59 15.43 -0.37 8.75
N VAL A 60 15.37 0.20 7.54
CA VAL A 60 14.39 -0.18 6.53
C VAL A 60 15.09 -0.81 5.33
N TRP A 61 14.63 -1.97 4.93
CA TRP A 61 14.97 -2.64 3.68
C TRP A 61 13.80 -2.49 2.71
N GLY A 62 14.11 -2.37 1.42
CA GLY A 62 13.11 -2.33 0.35
C GLY A 62 13.32 -3.46 -0.63
N VAL A 63 12.26 -3.98 -1.20
CA VAL A 63 12.29 -4.87 -2.35
C VAL A 63 11.26 -4.42 -3.37
N ASP A 64 11.64 -4.39 -4.65
CA ASP A 64 10.71 -4.16 -5.76
C ASP A 64 11.10 -5.03 -6.94
N VAL A 65 10.13 -5.46 -7.73
CA VAL A 65 10.36 -6.28 -8.93
C VAL A 65 10.82 -5.43 -10.12
N ALA A 66 10.58 -4.13 -10.08
CA ALA A 66 10.86 -3.22 -11.17
C ALA A 66 12.26 -2.59 -11.04
N ASN A 67 13.13 -2.87 -12.01
CA ASN A 67 14.45 -2.24 -12.09
C ASN A 67 14.34 -0.71 -12.21
N GLU A 68 13.25 -0.21 -12.78
CA GLU A 68 12.94 1.21 -12.94
C GLU A 68 12.75 1.95 -11.61
N ALA A 69 12.41 1.25 -10.54
CA ALA A 69 12.28 1.81 -9.19
C ALA A 69 13.65 2.14 -8.55
N MET A 70 14.67 1.35 -8.86
CA MET A 70 15.99 1.41 -8.21
C MET A 70 16.69 2.78 -8.33
N PRO A 71 16.70 3.49 -9.49
CA PRO A 71 17.27 4.82 -9.59
C PRO A 71 16.63 5.85 -8.66
N PHE A 72 15.30 5.76 -8.43
CA PHE A 72 14.59 6.68 -7.54
C PHE A 72 14.96 6.44 -6.08
N CYS A 73 15.06 5.19 -5.67
CA CYS A 73 15.54 4.83 -4.34
C CYS A 73 16.96 5.36 -4.09
N ARG A 74 17.86 5.20 -5.07
CA ARG A 74 19.23 5.76 -5.00
C ARG A 74 19.23 7.28 -4.89
N ARG A 75 18.39 8.01 -5.65
CA ARG A 75 18.23 9.46 -5.53
C ARG A 75 17.76 9.91 -4.15
N ARG A 76 17.04 9.04 -3.41
CA ARG A 76 16.63 9.27 -2.02
C ARG A 76 17.71 8.90 -0.99
N GLY A 77 18.86 8.42 -1.43
CA GLY A 77 19.93 7.94 -0.54
C GLY A 77 19.62 6.59 0.13
N LEU A 78 18.68 5.82 -0.42
CA LEU A 78 18.33 4.50 0.09
C LEU A 78 19.27 3.46 -0.51
N THR A 79 20.07 2.82 0.36
CA THR A 79 21.09 1.83 -0.03
C THR A 79 20.68 0.38 0.26
N THR A 80 19.64 0.19 1.07
CA THR A 80 19.12 -1.13 1.50
C THR A 80 17.94 -1.57 0.63
N VAL A 81 18.08 -1.47 -0.69
CA VAL A 81 17.06 -1.85 -1.66
C VAL A 81 17.55 -2.97 -2.54
N SER A 82 16.74 -3.99 -2.73
CA SER A 82 16.99 -5.16 -3.56
C SER A 82 15.98 -5.28 -4.70
N LEU A 83 16.42 -5.77 -5.84
CA LEU A 83 15.53 -6.22 -6.91
C LEU A 83 15.00 -7.61 -6.53
N GLY A 84 13.69 -7.81 -6.52
CA GLY A 84 13.11 -9.10 -6.17
C GLY A 84 11.58 -9.10 -6.20
N SER A 85 11.01 -10.30 -6.23
CA SER A 85 9.56 -10.51 -6.22
C SER A 85 9.07 -10.79 -4.80
N VAL A 86 7.86 -10.33 -4.49
CA VAL A 86 7.17 -10.70 -3.24
C VAL A 86 6.77 -12.18 -3.18
N LEU A 87 6.84 -12.89 -4.32
CA LEU A 87 6.66 -14.33 -4.39
C LEU A 87 7.92 -15.11 -3.96
N HIS A 88 9.11 -14.46 -3.99
CA HIS A 88 10.41 -15.04 -3.61
C HIS A 88 11.30 -13.92 -3.06
N LEU A 89 11.17 -13.65 -1.76
CA LEU A 89 11.90 -12.58 -1.11
C LEU A 89 13.37 -12.97 -0.87
N PRO A 90 14.36 -12.11 -1.22
CA PRO A 90 15.77 -12.39 -1.05
C PRO A 90 16.24 -12.14 0.39
N TYR A 91 15.48 -12.57 1.37
CA TYR A 91 15.76 -12.40 2.79
C TYR A 91 15.56 -13.71 3.54
N GLU A 92 16.31 -13.88 4.62
CA GLU A 92 16.23 -15.04 5.51
C GLU A 92 14.92 -15.05 6.30
N ASP A 93 14.55 -16.22 6.81
CA ASP A 93 13.40 -16.38 7.69
C ASP A 93 13.55 -15.53 8.95
N SER A 94 12.44 -15.00 9.44
CA SER A 94 12.41 -14.29 10.72
C SER A 94 13.38 -13.11 10.83
N SER A 95 13.56 -12.35 9.74
CA SER A 95 14.51 -11.24 9.65
C SER A 95 13.95 -9.89 10.07
N PHE A 96 12.61 -9.73 10.05
CA PHE A 96 11.96 -8.43 10.24
C PHE A 96 10.96 -8.42 11.37
N ASP A 97 10.89 -7.28 12.07
CA ASP A 97 9.91 -7.01 13.13
C ASP A 97 8.58 -6.49 12.53
N LEU A 98 8.68 -5.75 11.42
CA LEU A 98 7.55 -5.17 10.70
C LEU A 98 7.74 -5.37 9.19
N VAL A 99 6.69 -5.76 8.50
CA VAL A 99 6.61 -5.78 7.03
C VAL A 99 5.46 -4.87 6.59
N THR A 100 5.71 -4.02 5.59
CA THR A 100 4.67 -3.27 4.90
C THR A 100 4.57 -3.75 3.45
N SER A 101 3.35 -3.84 2.92
CA SER A 101 3.10 -4.14 1.52
C SER A 101 1.93 -3.28 1.03
N PHE A 102 2.26 -2.19 0.34
CA PHE A 102 1.30 -1.20 -0.08
C PHE A 102 1.11 -1.22 -1.59
N ASP A 103 -0.09 -1.58 -2.02
CA ASP A 103 -0.48 -1.59 -3.41
C ASP A 103 0.40 -2.52 -4.29
N VAL A 104 0.62 -3.76 -3.81
CA VAL A 104 1.45 -4.77 -4.47
C VAL A 104 0.65 -5.99 -4.89
N LEU A 105 -0.12 -6.60 -3.98
CA LEU A 105 -0.79 -7.90 -4.21
C LEU A 105 -1.78 -7.86 -5.39
N TYR A 106 -2.30 -6.70 -5.72
CA TYR A 106 -3.24 -6.53 -6.82
C TYR A 106 -2.58 -6.56 -8.21
N HIS A 107 -1.25 -6.49 -8.30
CA HIS A 107 -0.52 -6.35 -9.55
C HIS A 107 -0.51 -7.67 -10.34
N LEU A 108 -0.54 -7.56 -11.69
CA LEU A 108 -0.48 -8.72 -12.60
C LEU A 108 0.73 -9.64 -12.36
N GLY A 109 1.84 -9.09 -11.88
CA GLY A 109 3.05 -9.85 -11.54
C GLY A 109 2.93 -10.71 -10.28
N VAL A 110 1.86 -10.57 -9.50
CA VAL A 110 1.57 -11.41 -8.34
C VAL A 110 0.53 -12.45 -8.74
N SER A 111 0.98 -13.62 -9.16
CA SER A 111 0.11 -14.69 -9.65
C SER A 111 -0.66 -15.40 -8.53
N ASP A 112 -0.08 -15.46 -7.33
CA ASP A 112 -0.66 -16.11 -6.15
C ASP A 112 -0.49 -15.22 -4.91
N ASP A 113 -1.61 -14.66 -4.43
CA ASP A 113 -1.63 -13.75 -3.29
C ASP A 113 -1.29 -14.46 -1.98
N VAL A 114 -1.74 -15.72 -1.83
CA VAL A 114 -1.50 -16.49 -0.60
C VAL A 114 -0.03 -16.90 -0.52
N ALA A 115 0.57 -17.28 -1.64
CA ALA A 115 2.00 -17.55 -1.71
C ALA A 115 2.83 -16.30 -1.37
N ALA A 116 2.48 -15.13 -1.95
CA ALA A 116 3.13 -13.87 -1.62
C ALA A 116 3.00 -13.50 -0.12
N LEU A 117 1.79 -13.63 0.44
CA LEU A 117 1.57 -13.42 1.88
C LEU A 117 2.33 -14.44 2.74
N GLY A 118 2.49 -15.68 2.26
CA GLY A 118 3.31 -16.71 2.89
C GLY A 118 4.79 -16.33 2.96
N GLU A 119 5.34 -15.74 1.89
CA GLU A 119 6.70 -15.21 1.85
C GLU A 119 6.87 -13.99 2.78
N LEU A 120 5.90 -13.07 2.80
CA LEU A 120 5.89 -11.96 3.75
C LEU A 120 5.84 -12.46 5.20
N ARG A 121 5.05 -13.51 5.48
CA ARG A 121 5.04 -14.17 6.79
C ARG A 121 6.36 -14.87 7.11
N ARG A 122 7.00 -15.54 6.14
CA ARG A 122 8.27 -16.25 6.33
C ARG A 122 9.36 -15.32 6.87
N VAL A 123 9.48 -14.13 6.28
CA VAL A 123 10.51 -13.16 6.68
C VAL A 123 10.17 -12.39 7.96
N LEU A 124 8.92 -12.39 8.41
CA LEU A 124 8.53 -11.83 9.71
C LEU A 124 9.04 -12.71 10.87
N ARG A 125 9.50 -12.11 11.95
CA ARG A 125 9.75 -12.79 13.22
C ARG A 125 8.46 -13.29 13.84
N PRO A 126 8.50 -14.38 14.64
CA PRO A 126 7.37 -14.74 15.49
C PRO A 126 6.95 -13.55 16.38
N GLY A 127 5.68 -13.17 16.31
CA GLY A 127 5.15 -11.95 16.95
C GLY A 127 5.39 -10.66 16.18
N GLY A 128 6.08 -10.69 15.05
CA GLY A 128 6.21 -9.55 14.12
C GLY A 128 4.88 -9.18 13.44
N ALA A 129 4.75 -7.94 13.00
CA ALA A 129 3.54 -7.40 12.42
C ALA A 129 3.68 -7.15 10.91
N ILE A 130 2.57 -7.25 10.20
CA ILE A 130 2.45 -6.86 8.80
C ILE A 130 1.27 -5.90 8.62
N LEU A 131 1.46 -4.89 7.77
CA LEU A 131 0.37 -4.07 7.24
C LEU A 131 0.31 -4.21 5.72
N VAL A 132 -0.81 -4.72 5.26
CA VAL A 132 -1.12 -4.86 3.82
C VAL A 132 -2.17 -3.85 3.43
N ARG A 133 -1.98 -3.18 2.30
CA ARG A 133 -2.95 -2.31 1.65
C ARG A 133 -3.13 -2.70 0.19
N VAL A 134 -4.39 -2.74 -0.25
CA VAL A 134 -4.77 -2.99 -1.64
C VAL A 134 -5.94 -2.10 -2.05
N PRO A 135 -6.11 -1.78 -3.35
CA PRO A 135 -7.29 -1.06 -3.83
C PRO A 135 -8.55 -1.90 -3.62
N ALA A 136 -9.60 -1.23 -3.16
CA ALA A 136 -10.88 -1.85 -2.87
C ALA A 136 -11.90 -1.61 -4.00
N ILE A 137 -12.99 -2.43 -3.98
CA ILE A 137 -14.21 -2.29 -4.78
C ILE A 137 -13.95 -2.41 -6.29
N GLU A 138 -14.12 -3.62 -6.82
CA GLU A 138 -13.93 -3.93 -8.25
C GLU A 138 -14.79 -3.04 -9.17
N ARG A 139 -16.00 -2.66 -8.74
CA ARG A 139 -16.90 -1.78 -9.50
C ARG A 139 -16.34 -0.37 -9.76
N LEU A 140 -15.28 0.03 -9.04
CA LEU A 140 -14.61 1.33 -9.20
C LEU A 140 -13.35 1.26 -10.06
N ARG A 141 -13.16 0.17 -10.79
CA ARG A 141 -12.06 0.02 -11.77
C ARG A 141 -12.10 1.16 -12.79
N SER A 142 -10.94 1.72 -13.10
CA SER A 142 -10.75 2.89 -13.96
C SER A 142 -9.60 2.67 -14.95
N GLU A 143 -9.35 3.62 -15.84
CA GLU A 143 -8.19 3.60 -16.75
C GLU A 143 -6.85 3.58 -15.98
N HIS A 144 -6.81 4.15 -14.79
CA HIS A 144 -5.63 4.09 -13.93
C HIS A 144 -5.24 2.65 -13.58
N ASP A 145 -6.22 1.75 -13.36
CA ASP A 145 -5.95 0.34 -13.08
C ASP A 145 -5.20 -0.36 -14.22
N ALA A 146 -5.46 0.04 -15.47
CA ALA A 146 -4.70 -0.47 -16.62
C ALA A 146 -3.27 0.07 -16.63
N ALA A 147 -3.07 1.36 -16.32
CA ALA A 147 -1.75 2.00 -16.28
C ALA A 147 -0.83 1.40 -15.21
N VAL A 148 -1.40 0.99 -14.07
CA VAL A 148 -0.66 0.34 -12.97
C VAL A 148 -0.72 -1.19 -13.01
N HIS A 149 -1.21 -1.78 -14.10
CA HIS A 149 -1.30 -3.23 -14.32
C HIS A 149 -2.07 -3.97 -13.22
N THR A 150 -3.25 -3.45 -12.87
CA THR A 150 -4.13 -4.05 -11.86
C THR A 150 -4.75 -5.34 -12.37
N ARG A 151 -4.48 -6.46 -11.69
CA ARG A 151 -5.14 -7.75 -11.92
C ARG A 151 -6.56 -7.73 -11.37
N GLN A 152 -6.72 -7.34 -10.11
CA GLN A 152 -8.01 -7.32 -9.40
C GLN A 152 -8.02 -6.23 -8.31
N ARG A 153 -9.22 -5.90 -7.84
CA ARG A 153 -9.46 -5.15 -6.61
C ARG A 153 -10.08 -6.09 -5.58
N TYR A 154 -9.97 -5.76 -4.31
CA TYR A 154 -10.33 -6.66 -3.22
C TYR A 154 -11.57 -6.18 -2.47
N SER A 155 -12.35 -7.12 -1.95
CA SER A 155 -13.15 -6.86 -0.76
C SER A 155 -12.30 -7.02 0.49
N LEU A 156 -12.73 -6.43 1.60
CA LEU A 156 -12.02 -6.56 2.87
C LEU A 156 -12.03 -8.01 3.38
N ASP A 157 -13.14 -8.70 3.22
CA ASP A 157 -13.29 -10.10 3.62
C ASP A 157 -12.39 -11.03 2.81
N GLU A 158 -12.28 -10.79 1.48
CA GLU A 158 -11.37 -11.54 0.63
C GLU A 158 -9.91 -11.35 1.07
N LEU A 159 -9.48 -10.10 1.30
CA LEU A 159 -8.11 -9.81 1.76
C LEU A 159 -7.84 -10.48 3.11
N ARG A 160 -8.78 -10.37 4.05
CA ARG A 160 -8.70 -11.00 5.37
C ARG A 160 -8.51 -12.51 5.26
N LEU A 161 -9.37 -13.19 4.50
CA LEU A 161 -9.28 -14.63 4.30
C LEU A 161 -7.95 -15.08 3.70
N LYS A 162 -7.39 -14.33 2.74
CA LYS A 162 -6.09 -14.63 2.14
C LYS A 162 -4.96 -14.48 3.16
N VAL A 163 -5.00 -13.45 4.00
CA VAL A 163 -4.04 -13.22 5.09
C VAL A 163 -4.10 -14.37 6.11
N GLU A 164 -5.29 -14.79 6.52
CA GLU A 164 -5.49 -15.92 7.44
C GLU A 164 -5.02 -17.26 6.82
N ARG A 165 -5.31 -17.50 5.53
CA ARG A 165 -4.83 -18.69 4.80
C ARG A 165 -3.31 -18.75 4.69
N ALA A 166 -2.63 -17.62 4.66
CA ALA A 166 -1.17 -17.55 4.70
C ALA A 166 -0.60 -17.82 6.11
N GLY A 167 -1.45 -18.11 7.12
CA GLY A 167 -1.05 -18.43 8.48
C GLY A 167 -0.69 -17.21 9.34
N LEU A 168 -1.21 -16.03 8.99
CA LEU A 168 -1.12 -14.81 9.77
C LEU A 168 -2.39 -14.65 10.63
N HIS A 169 -2.25 -14.08 11.83
CA HIS A 169 -3.37 -13.74 12.69
C HIS A 169 -3.80 -12.29 12.43
N VAL A 170 -5.04 -12.10 12.00
CA VAL A 170 -5.56 -10.76 11.70
C VAL A 170 -5.94 -10.04 13.00
N GLU A 171 -5.21 -8.99 13.30
CA GLU A 171 -5.48 -8.10 14.44
C GLU A 171 -6.55 -7.06 14.09
N ARG A 172 -6.51 -6.57 12.85
CA ARG A 172 -7.42 -5.53 12.39
C ARG A 172 -7.63 -5.58 10.88
N ALA A 173 -8.86 -5.42 10.47
CA ALA A 173 -9.24 -5.24 9.08
C ALA A 173 -10.16 -4.00 8.97
N THR A 174 -9.90 -3.14 7.99
CA THR A 174 -10.66 -1.89 7.79
C THR A 174 -10.55 -1.41 6.35
N TYR A 175 -11.55 -0.64 5.92
CA TYR A 175 -11.37 0.20 4.75
C TYR A 175 -10.72 1.53 5.13
N ALA A 176 -10.11 2.20 4.14
CA ALA A 176 -9.61 3.56 4.23
C ALA A 176 -9.96 4.35 2.97
N ASN A 177 -9.70 5.66 3.00
CA ASN A 177 -10.24 6.64 2.06
C ASN A 177 -11.79 6.63 2.09
N SER A 178 -12.36 6.44 3.27
CA SER A 178 -13.80 6.31 3.52
C SER A 178 -14.47 7.68 3.47
N LEU A 179 -13.85 8.70 4.04
CA LEU A 179 -14.40 10.07 4.05
C LEU A 179 -14.35 10.72 2.65
N VAL A 180 -13.38 10.38 1.83
CA VAL A 180 -13.29 10.87 0.44
C VAL A 180 -14.05 9.98 -0.55
N PHE A 181 -14.50 8.80 -0.12
CA PHE A 181 -15.18 7.82 -0.96
C PHE A 181 -16.43 8.38 -1.68
N PRO A 182 -17.37 9.10 -1.05
CA PRO A 182 -18.57 9.58 -1.73
C PRO A 182 -18.24 10.49 -2.92
N LEU A 183 -17.26 11.38 -2.76
CA LEU A 183 -16.81 12.30 -3.80
C LEU A 183 -16.13 11.55 -4.96
N ALA A 184 -15.25 10.60 -4.65
CA ALA A 184 -14.58 9.79 -5.64
C ALA A 184 -15.53 8.88 -6.40
N ALA A 185 -16.50 8.26 -5.70
CA ALA A 185 -17.53 7.43 -6.32
C ALA A 185 -18.43 8.25 -7.25
N ALA A 186 -18.89 9.41 -6.81
CA ALA A 186 -19.71 10.32 -7.62
C ALA A 186 -18.95 10.76 -8.90
N SER A 187 -17.69 11.17 -8.78
CA SER A 187 -16.89 11.59 -9.93
C SER A 187 -16.71 10.47 -10.95
N ARG A 188 -16.44 9.24 -10.50
CA ARG A 188 -16.27 8.06 -11.38
C ARG A 188 -17.57 7.63 -12.07
N LEU A 189 -18.71 7.71 -11.37
CA LEU A 189 -20.01 7.42 -11.96
C LEU A 189 -20.41 8.45 -13.03
N LEU A 190 -20.09 9.73 -12.81
CA LEU A 190 -20.35 10.80 -13.76
C LEU A 190 -19.45 10.72 -15.01
N THR A 191 -18.18 10.35 -14.85
CA THR A 191 -17.24 10.18 -15.97
C THR A 191 -17.55 8.94 -16.80
N ARG A 192 -18.01 7.84 -16.21
CA ARG A 192 -18.48 6.66 -16.97
C ARG A 192 -19.62 6.98 -17.95
N ARG A 193 -20.48 7.95 -17.64
CA ARG A 193 -21.58 8.39 -18.52
C ARG A 193 -21.10 9.22 -19.71
N LYS A 194 -19.87 9.76 -19.67
CA LYS A 194 -19.33 10.64 -20.74
C LYS A 194 -18.36 9.94 -21.71
N ASN A 195 -17.86 8.77 -21.35
CA ASN A 195 -16.89 8.06 -22.19
C ASN A 195 -17.60 7.06 -23.13
N VAL A 196 -17.97 7.55 -24.33
CA VAL A 196 -18.02 6.76 -25.55
C VAL A 196 -16.55 6.53 -25.97
N PRO A 197 -16.13 5.32 -26.39
CA PRO A 197 -14.73 5.05 -26.74
C PRO A 197 -14.35 5.82 -28.00
N SER A 198 -13.58 6.88 -27.84
CA SER A 198 -12.90 7.55 -28.94
C SER A 198 -11.42 7.14 -28.86
N GLY A 199 -10.94 6.49 -29.94
CA GLY A 199 -9.63 5.88 -30.00
C GLY A 199 -8.47 6.81 -29.65
N GLY A 200 -7.40 6.22 -29.10
CA GLY A 200 -6.06 6.79 -29.11
C GLY A 200 -5.74 7.76 -27.98
N HIS A 201 -6.02 7.44 -26.72
CA HIS A 201 -5.52 8.26 -25.62
C HIS A 201 -4.28 7.62 -24.98
N GLN A 202 -3.16 8.35 -25.04
CA GLN A 202 -2.01 8.13 -24.17
C GLN A 202 -2.53 8.04 -22.71
N HIS A 203 -2.24 6.93 -22.02
CA HIS A 203 -2.56 6.75 -20.61
C HIS A 203 -1.97 7.91 -19.82
N ARG A 204 -2.79 8.85 -19.43
CA ARG A 204 -2.38 9.96 -18.58
C ARG A 204 -2.43 9.49 -17.13
N SER A 205 -1.31 9.62 -16.43
CA SER A 205 -1.23 9.37 -14.98
C SER A 205 -2.30 10.18 -14.23
N ASP A 206 -3.06 9.51 -13.36
CA ASP A 206 -3.97 10.17 -12.42
C ASP A 206 -3.20 10.88 -11.28
N VAL A 207 -1.89 10.59 -11.17
CA VAL A 207 -1.00 11.15 -10.16
C VAL A 207 -0.56 12.55 -10.59
N ARG A 208 -1.31 13.58 -10.16
CA ARG A 208 -1.02 14.98 -10.48
C ARG A 208 -0.89 15.82 -9.21
N PRO A 209 -0.04 16.87 -9.23
CA PRO A 209 -0.04 17.85 -8.17
C PRO A 209 -1.44 18.45 -7.99
N ALA A 210 -1.93 18.47 -6.76
CA ALA A 210 -3.15 19.18 -6.42
C ALA A 210 -2.84 20.66 -6.11
N SER A 211 -3.84 21.54 -6.31
CA SER A 211 -3.67 22.92 -5.85
C SER A 211 -3.44 22.93 -4.32
N PRO A 212 -2.72 23.93 -3.77
CA PRO A 212 -2.40 23.99 -2.34
C PRO A 212 -3.62 23.88 -1.44
N LEU A 213 -4.73 24.53 -1.80
CA LEU A 213 -5.98 24.50 -1.03
C LEU A 213 -6.61 23.10 -1.04
N VAL A 214 -6.71 22.47 -2.22
CA VAL A 214 -7.23 21.12 -2.37
C VAL A 214 -6.35 20.11 -1.61
N ASN A 215 -5.03 20.25 -1.74
CA ASN A 215 -4.08 19.39 -1.04
C ASN A 215 -4.23 19.49 0.47
N THR A 216 -4.39 20.71 1.00
CA THR A 216 -4.58 20.94 2.44
C THR A 216 -5.90 20.37 2.93
N LEU A 217 -7.01 20.62 2.21
CA LEU A 217 -8.33 20.15 2.58
C LEU A 217 -8.38 18.60 2.65
N PHE A 218 -7.93 17.93 1.59
CA PHE A 218 -7.94 16.46 1.57
C PHE A 218 -6.93 15.85 2.56
N ARG A 219 -5.83 16.52 2.85
CA ARG A 219 -4.91 16.09 3.90
C ARG A 219 -5.59 16.13 5.27
N TRP A 220 -6.29 17.21 5.62
CA TRP A 220 -7.06 17.28 6.85
C TRP A 220 -8.16 16.19 6.92
N THR A 221 -8.82 15.91 5.81
CA THR A 221 -9.81 14.83 5.74
C THR A 221 -9.17 13.48 6.08
N LEU A 222 -8.01 13.15 5.52
CA LEU A 222 -7.31 11.89 5.84
C LEU A 222 -6.65 11.89 7.22
N ASP A 223 -6.21 13.04 7.74
CA ASP A 223 -5.72 13.15 9.12
C ASP A 223 -6.87 12.89 10.12
N THR A 224 -8.08 13.39 9.82
CA THR A 224 -9.29 13.09 10.60
C THR A 224 -9.65 11.60 10.51
N GLU A 225 -9.60 11.03 9.31
CA GLU A 225 -9.84 9.60 9.11
C GLU A 225 -8.83 8.74 9.88
N ALA A 226 -7.55 9.11 9.88
CA ALA A 226 -6.50 8.43 10.65
C ALA A 226 -6.78 8.48 12.16
N ALA A 227 -7.24 9.62 12.68
CA ALA A 227 -7.64 9.76 14.09
C ALA A 227 -8.85 8.88 14.44
N LEU A 228 -9.83 8.76 13.55
CA LEU A 228 -10.97 7.86 13.74
C LEU A 228 -10.53 6.39 13.65
N LEU A 229 -9.65 6.07 12.68
CA LEU A 229 -9.11 4.73 12.49
C LEU A 229 -8.25 4.25 13.66
N SER A 230 -7.75 5.11 14.54
CA SER A 230 -7.10 4.66 15.77
C SER A 230 -8.07 3.96 16.75
N ARG A 231 -9.39 4.22 16.61
CA ARG A 231 -10.42 3.75 17.56
C ARG A 231 -11.48 2.84 16.95
N MET A 232 -11.73 2.96 15.64
CA MET A 232 -12.81 2.24 14.95
C MET A 232 -12.35 1.76 13.57
N SER A 233 -13.07 0.79 12.98
CA SER A 233 -12.88 0.35 11.60
C SER A 233 -14.00 0.88 10.72
N PHE A 234 -13.70 1.20 9.47
CA PHE A 234 -14.70 1.63 8.49
C PHE A 234 -15.20 0.45 7.66
N PRO A 235 -16.50 0.39 7.37
CA PRO A 235 -17.11 -0.69 6.59
C PRO A 235 -17.02 -0.49 5.08
N LEU A 236 -16.58 0.68 4.61
CA LEU A 236 -16.51 1.03 3.19
C LEU A 236 -15.41 2.07 2.94
N GLY A 237 -14.69 1.96 1.80
CA GLY A 237 -13.65 2.89 1.39
C GLY A 237 -12.97 2.47 0.08
N LEU A 238 -12.03 3.28 -0.41
CA LEU A 238 -11.33 3.02 -1.67
C LEU A 238 -10.15 2.05 -1.54
N SER A 239 -9.66 1.84 -0.32
CA SER A 239 -8.55 0.92 -0.02
C SER A 239 -8.96 -0.03 1.09
N ALA A 240 -8.60 -1.32 0.96
CA ALA A 240 -8.71 -2.32 2.02
C ALA A 240 -7.36 -2.47 2.71
N LEU A 241 -7.35 -2.45 4.05
CA LEU A 241 -6.16 -2.59 4.88
C LEU A 241 -6.34 -3.70 5.90
N VAL A 242 -5.29 -4.51 6.07
CA VAL A 242 -5.23 -5.53 7.10
C VAL A 242 -3.92 -5.39 7.86
N VAL A 243 -4.02 -5.28 9.19
CA VAL A 243 -2.92 -5.46 10.13
C VAL A 243 -3.00 -6.88 10.65
N ALA A 244 -1.92 -7.62 10.56
CA ALA A 244 -1.85 -8.98 11.05
C ALA A 244 -0.51 -9.24 11.73
N THR A 245 -0.42 -10.33 12.49
CA THR A 245 0.80 -10.76 13.18
C THR A 245 1.17 -12.19 12.81
N ARG A 246 2.46 -12.48 12.80
CA ARG A 246 2.92 -13.86 12.75
C ARG A 246 2.74 -14.48 14.14
N PRO A 247 1.95 -15.55 14.31
CA PRO A 247 1.80 -16.21 15.59
C PRO A 247 3.15 -16.60 16.21
N ARG A 248 3.27 -16.49 17.53
CA ARG A 248 4.41 -17.05 18.26
C ARG A 248 4.26 -18.57 18.29
N THR A 249 5.31 -19.30 17.94
CA THR A 249 5.33 -20.77 18.07
C THR A 249 5.13 -21.10 19.56
N GLY A 250 3.99 -21.71 19.92
CA GLY A 250 3.71 -22.13 21.30
C GLY A 250 2.36 -21.70 21.87
N THR A 251 1.48 -21.07 21.08
CA THR A 251 0.09 -20.78 21.50
C THR A 251 -0.85 -21.72 20.71
N VAL A 252 -0.98 -22.94 21.17
CA VAL A 252 -2.11 -23.85 20.90
C VAL A 252 -2.90 -23.95 22.19
#